data_3a04f9cd99059ceba2da968e0b2ae2bb
#
_entry.id   3a04f9cd99059ceba2da968e0b2ae2bb
#
_cell.length_a   1.000
_cell.length_b   1.000
_cell.length_c   1.000
_cell.angle_alpha   90.00
_cell.angle_beta   90.00
_cell.angle_gamma   90.00
#
_symmetry.space_group_name_H-M   'P 1'
#
loop_
_entity.id
_entity.type
_entity.pdbx_description
1 polymer ?
#
loop_
_entity_poly.entity_id
_entity_poly.type
_entity_poly.pdbx_seq_one_letter_code
_entity_poly.pdbx_strand_id
1 'polypeptide(L)'
;MFNQQEYINDFIKNTYKTVKLRIRNDDKIIINKINSVDNINQYLIGLITKDIFDNRKYNYINNDIKIDFELSHTMQGLVDKAEKADILEDYGLYMNLADAIDSQAKKEVNRHLITETEWRILIRRYEVL
;
A
#
# COMPACT_ATOMS: atom_id res chain seq x y z
N MET A 1 14.96 -7.21 38.22
CA MET A 1 14.11 -6.02 38.24
C MET A 1 13.75 -5.62 36.79
N PHE A 2 12.49 -5.38 36.50
CA PHE A 2 12.05 -4.93 35.19
C PHE A 2 12.54 -3.50 34.91
N ASN A 3 13.23 -3.30 33.78
CA ASN A 3 13.68 -2.00 33.32
C ASN A 3 12.85 -1.56 32.13
N GLN A 4 11.96 -0.60 32.35
CA GLN A 4 11.04 -0.11 31.34
C GLN A 4 11.76 0.53 30.14
N GLN A 5 12.82 1.30 30.38
CA GLN A 5 13.58 1.95 29.32
C GLN A 5 14.28 0.92 28.43
N GLU A 6 14.87 -0.10 29.01
CA GLU A 6 15.50 -1.19 28.28
C GLU A 6 14.48 -1.97 27.45
N TYR A 7 13.33 -2.26 28.01
CA TYR A 7 12.22 -2.92 27.31
C TYR A 7 11.76 -2.12 26.08
N ILE A 8 11.58 -0.80 26.24
CA ILE A 8 11.17 0.09 25.15
C ILE A 8 12.25 0.12 24.06
N ASN A 9 13.52 0.22 24.40
CA ASN A 9 14.63 0.23 23.47
C ASN A 9 14.70 -1.08 22.68
N ASP A 10 14.53 -2.22 23.33
CA ASP A 10 14.51 -3.53 22.69
C ASP A 10 13.31 -3.67 21.75
N PHE A 11 12.14 -3.20 22.15
CA PHE A 11 10.95 -3.19 21.31
C PHE A 11 11.18 -2.40 20.02
N ILE A 12 11.73 -1.19 20.12
CA ILE A 12 12.01 -0.34 18.96
C ILE A 12 13.03 -1.03 18.05
N LYS A 13 14.09 -1.56 18.60
CA LYS A 13 15.17 -2.24 17.85
C LYS A 13 14.63 -3.45 17.07
N ASN A 14 13.72 -4.23 17.65
CA ASN A 14 13.20 -5.45 17.05
C ASN A 14 12.05 -5.21 16.09
N THR A 15 11.32 -4.10 16.25
CA THR A 15 10.10 -3.81 15.48
C THR A 15 10.37 -2.90 14.28
N TYR A 16 11.34 -2.00 14.38
CA TYR A 16 11.57 -0.97 13.38
C TYR A 16 12.99 -1.01 12.79
N LYS A 17 13.07 -0.72 11.51
CA LYS A 17 14.34 -0.37 10.85
C LYS A 17 14.52 1.14 11.01
N THR A 18 15.62 1.53 11.68
CA THR A 18 15.96 2.94 11.85
C THR A 18 16.92 3.38 10.75
N VAL A 19 16.59 4.47 10.08
CA VAL A 19 17.42 5.09 9.04
C VAL A 19 17.73 6.52 9.46
N LYS A 20 19.03 6.88 9.44
CA LYS A 20 19.49 8.24 9.75
C LYS A 20 19.65 9.03 8.48
N LEU A 21 19.09 10.25 8.45
CA LEU A 21 19.23 11.18 7.36
C LEU A 21 20.11 12.35 7.81
N ARG A 22 21.14 12.64 7.02
CA ARG A 22 22.02 13.79 7.27
C ARG A 22 21.84 14.80 6.14
N ILE A 23 21.53 16.04 6.50
CA ILE A 23 21.31 17.13 5.55
C ILE A 23 22.30 18.22 5.88
N ARG A 24 22.94 18.76 4.85
CA ARG A 24 23.87 19.88 5.03
C ARG A 24 23.13 21.10 5.57
N ASN A 25 23.75 21.80 6.51
CA ASN A 25 23.15 22.97 7.15
C ASN A 25 22.93 24.14 6.17
N ASP A 26 23.67 24.17 5.06
CA ASP A 26 23.52 25.18 4.02
C ASP A 26 22.45 24.83 2.97
N ASP A 27 21.88 23.64 3.02
CA ASP A 27 20.78 23.25 2.15
C ASP A 27 19.44 23.70 2.74
N LYS A 28 19.20 24.98 2.64
CA LYS A 28 18.08 25.65 3.32
C LYS A 28 16.72 25.25 2.76
N ILE A 29 16.64 24.91 1.48
CA ILE A 29 15.37 24.51 0.84
C ILE A 29 14.87 23.19 1.47
N ILE A 30 15.76 22.22 1.59
CA ILE A 30 15.43 20.92 2.21
C ILE A 30 15.11 21.09 3.69
N ILE A 31 15.94 21.83 4.43
CA ILE A 31 15.74 22.06 5.85
C ILE A 31 14.41 22.78 6.11
N ASN A 32 14.08 23.81 5.33
CA ASN A 32 12.81 24.51 5.47
C ASN A 32 11.61 23.59 5.21
N LYS A 33 11.72 22.70 4.22
CA LYS A 33 10.66 21.74 3.93
C LYS A 33 10.47 20.77 5.10
N ILE A 34 11.55 20.23 5.64
CA ILE A 34 11.51 19.31 6.80
C ILE A 34 10.86 19.99 8.00
N ASN A 35 11.25 21.26 8.27
CA ASN A 35 10.70 22.02 9.39
C ASN A 35 9.22 22.39 9.20
N SER A 36 8.72 22.37 7.97
CA SER A 36 7.33 22.72 7.66
C SER A 36 6.35 21.55 7.79
N VAL A 37 6.83 20.31 7.91
CA VAL A 37 5.97 19.14 8.03
C VAL A 37 5.77 18.76 9.50
N ASP A 38 4.54 18.36 9.87
CA ASP A 38 4.20 18.03 11.25
C ASP A 38 4.84 16.72 11.71
N ASN A 39 4.91 15.73 10.82
CA ASN A 39 5.49 14.42 11.11
C ASN A 39 6.42 14.03 9.98
N ILE A 40 7.72 14.23 10.19
CA ILE A 40 8.74 13.94 9.18
C ILE A 40 8.80 12.45 8.82
N ASN A 41 8.59 11.58 9.81
CA ASN A 41 8.61 10.13 9.59
C ASN A 41 7.51 9.70 8.62
N GLN A 42 6.29 10.13 8.86
CA GLN A 42 5.15 9.84 7.96
C GLN A 42 5.34 10.48 6.58
N TYR A 43 5.88 11.69 6.54
CA TYR A 43 6.17 12.38 5.28
C TYR A 43 7.16 11.58 4.42
N LEU A 44 8.26 11.12 5.02
CA LEU A 44 9.27 10.33 4.30
C LEU A 44 8.74 8.96 3.88
N ILE A 45 7.98 8.29 4.74
CA ILE A 45 7.33 7.02 4.39
C ILE A 45 6.36 7.22 3.22
N GLY A 46 5.61 8.32 3.23
CA GLY A 46 4.71 8.68 2.14
C GLY A 46 5.42 8.87 0.82
N LEU A 47 6.57 9.57 0.82
CA LEU A 47 7.40 9.77 -0.37
C LEU A 47 7.95 8.44 -0.90
N ILE A 48 8.45 7.59 -0.01
CA ILE A 48 8.98 6.28 -0.39
C ILE A 48 7.87 5.41 -0.98
N THR A 49 6.71 5.39 -0.34
CA THR A 49 5.54 4.65 -0.83
C THR A 49 5.14 5.14 -2.23
N LYS A 50 5.08 6.46 -2.42
CA LYS A 50 4.77 7.06 -3.72
C LYS A 50 5.78 6.64 -4.78
N ASP A 51 7.07 6.66 -4.45
CA ASP A 51 8.13 6.26 -5.37
C ASP A 51 7.96 4.79 -5.79
N ILE A 52 7.67 3.90 -4.84
CA ILE A 52 7.40 2.48 -5.13
C ILE A 52 6.22 2.35 -6.09
N PHE A 53 5.12 3.08 -5.84
CA PHE A 53 3.94 3.02 -6.70
C PHE A 53 4.17 3.59 -8.09
N ASP A 54 4.92 4.68 -8.21
CA ASP A 54 5.22 5.31 -9.50
C ASP A 54 6.12 4.43 -10.38
N ASN A 55 7.01 3.64 -9.76
CA ASN A 55 7.95 2.75 -10.43
C ASN A 55 7.60 1.27 -10.23
N ARG A 56 6.34 0.96 -9.96
CA ARG A 56 5.91 -0.37 -9.57
C ARG A 56 6.12 -1.43 -10.64
N LYS A 57 6.56 -2.59 -10.18
CA LYS A 57 6.57 -3.83 -10.94
C LYS A 57 5.65 -4.81 -10.24
N TYR A 58 4.68 -5.33 -10.98
CA TYR A 58 3.74 -6.29 -10.42
C TYR A 58 4.34 -7.70 -10.47
N ASN A 59 4.10 -8.47 -9.40
CA ASN A 59 4.57 -9.85 -9.27
C ASN A 59 3.47 -10.86 -9.60
N TYR A 60 2.23 -10.58 -9.17
CA TYR A 60 1.08 -11.50 -9.32
C TYR A 60 -0.05 -10.88 -10.15
N ILE A 61 -0.15 -9.58 -10.18
CA ILE A 61 -1.19 -8.86 -10.90
C ILE A 61 -0.95 -8.98 -12.41
N ASN A 62 -2.01 -9.33 -13.14
CA ASN A 62 -1.96 -9.30 -14.60
C ASN A 62 -2.07 -7.85 -15.09
N ASN A 63 -0.93 -7.25 -15.38
CA ASN A 63 -0.82 -5.85 -15.77
C ASN A 63 -1.41 -5.56 -17.18
N ASP A 64 -1.63 -6.60 -17.98
CA ASP A 64 -2.26 -6.45 -19.29
C ASP A 64 -3.77 -6.18 -19.19
N ILE A 65 -4.37 -6.56 -18.07
CA ILE A 65 -5.79 -6.33 -17.82
C ILE A 65 -5.94 -4.99 -17.10
N LYS A 66 -6.55 -4.02 -17.76
CA LYS A 66 -6.76 -2.68 -17.20
C LYS A 66 -8.16 -2.54 -16.61
N ILE A 67 -8.24 -1.79 -15.51
CA ILE A 67 -9.51 -1.38 -14.93
C ILE A 67 -9.91 -0.08 -15.64
N ASP A 68 -10.93 -0.15 -16.49
CA ASP A 68 -11.40 0.95 -17.33
C ASP A 68 -12.77 1.48 -16.88
N PHE A 69 -13.14 1.20 -15.65
CA PHE A 69 -14.42 1.62 -15.07
C PHE A 69 -14.21 2.17 -13.66
N GLU A 70 -15.17 2.94 -13.19
CA GLU A 70 -15.11 3.55 -11.87
C GLU A 70 -15.32 2.50 -10.78
N LEU A 71 -14.46 2.51 -9.76
CA LEU A 71 -14.56 1.62 -8.61
C LEU A 71 -15.30 2.32 -7.46
N SER A 72 -16.07 1.55 -6.69
CA SER A 72 -16.64 2.04 -5.43
C SER A 72 -15.52 2.38 -4.46
N HIS A 73 -15.82 3.21 -3.46
CA HIS A 73 -14.83 3.56 -2.43
C HIS A 73 -14.28 2.31 -1.72
N THR A 74 -15.15 1.35 -1.38
CA THR A 74 -14.76 0.09 -0.75
C THR A 74 -13.85 -0.73 -1.66
N MET A 75 -14.21 -0.88 -2.92
CA MET A 75 -13.42 -1.62 -3.90
C MET A 75 -12.07 -0.95 -4.15
N GLN A 76 -12.05 0.37 -4.27
CA GLN A 76 -10.79 1.11 -4.45
C GLN A 76 -9.82 0.86 -3.30
N GLY A 77 -10.32 0.84 -2.07
CA GLY A 77 -9.49 0.53 -0.89
C GLY A 77 -8.89 -0.87 -0.94
N LEU A 78 -9.67 -1.87 -1.38
CA LEU A 78 -9.18 -3.24 -1.52
C LEU A 78 -8.14 -3.36 -2.64
N VAL A 79 -8.41 -2.74 -3.77
CA VAL A 79 -7.50 -2.71 -4.92
C VAL A 79 -6.17 -2.07 -4.56
N ASP A 80 -6.19 -0.91 -3.90
CA ASP A 80 -4.98 -0.21 -3.48
C ASP A 80 -4.13 -1.05 -2.53
N LYS A 81 -4.75 -1.73 -1.58
CA LYS A 81 -4.06 -2.63 -0.65
C LYS A 81 -3.48 -3.86 -1.35
N ALA A 82 -4.21 -4.44 -2.30
CA ALA A 82 -3.74 -5.60 -3.07
C ALA A 82 -2.54 -5.24 -3.94
N GLU A 83 -2.59 -4.08 -4.61
CA GLU A 83 -1.48 -3.61 -5.43
C GLU A 83 -0.24 -3.33 -4.58
N LYS A 84 -0.41 -2.74 -3.39
CA LYS A 84 0.69 -2.52 -2.46
C LYS A 84 1.28 -3.84 -1.98
N ALA A 85 0.44 -4.82 -1.60
CA ALA A 85 0.90 -6.13 -1.15
C ALA A 85 1.68 -6.87 -2.25
N ASP A 86 1.22 -6.76 -3.49
CA ASP A 86 1.91 -7.34 -4.64
C ASP A 86 3.30 -6.74 -4.84
N ILE A 87 3.41 -5.42 -4.82
CA ILE A 87 4.68 -4.70 -4.97
C ILE A 87 5.66 -5.08 -3.86
N LEU A 88 5.17 -5.21 -2.62
CA LEU A 88 5.97 -5.55 -1.45
C LEU A 88 6.23 -7.05 -1.33
N GLU A 89 5.78 -7.84 -2.30
CA GLU A 89 5.93 -9.31 -2.34
C GLU A 89 5.34 -10.01 -1.12
N ASP A 90 4.31 -9.42 -0.51
CA ASP A 90 3.56 -10.06 0.58
C ASP A 90 2.47 -10.96 0.00
N TYR A 91 2.87 -12.14 -0.40
CA TYR A 91 2.00 -13.08 -1.12
C TYR A 91 0.76 -13.47 -0.30
N GLY A 92 0.94 -13.78 0.98
CA GLY A 92 -0.17 -14.16 1.86
C GLY A 92 -1.23 -13.07 1.97
N LEU A 93 -0.79 -11.84 2.21
CA LEU A 93 -1.69 -10.69 2.28
C LEU A 93 -2.34 -10.43 0.91
N TYR A 94 -1.57 -10.51 -0.17
CA TYR A 94 -2.08 -10.35 -1.52
C TYR A 94 -3.21 -11.32 -1.82
N MET A 95 -3.04 -12.61 -1.53
CA MET A 95 -4.04 -13.63 -1.78
C MET A 95 -5.33 -13.37 -0.99
N ASN A 96 -5.21 -12.96 0.28
CA ASN A 96 -6.37 -12.61 1.09
C ASN A 96 -7.12 -11.41 0.51
N LEU A 97 -6.39 -10.41 0.01
CA LEU A 97 -7.00 -9.22 -0.60
C LEU A 97 -7.62 -9.54 -1.97
N ALA A 98 -7.01 -10.41 -2.75
CA ALA A 98 -7.60 -10.88 -4.01
C ALA A 98 -8.93 -11.60 -3.78
N ASP A 99 -9.01 -12.46 -2.77
CA ASP A 99 -10.24 -13.12 -2.37
C ASP A 99 -11.29 -12.10 -1.89
N ALA A 100 -10.86 -11.08 -1.13
CA ALA A 100 -11.76 -10.02 -0.68
C ALA A 100 -12.28 -9.18 -1.86
N ILE A 101 -11.46 -8.94 -2.88
CA ILE A 101 -11.89 -8.25 -4.11
C ILE A 101 -12.98 -9.06 -4.81
N ASP A 102 -12.80 -10.37 -4.96
CA ASP A 102 -13.80 -11.23 -5.59
C ASP A 102 -15.11 -11.20 -4.80
N SER A 103 -15.06 -11.37 -3.48
CA SER A 103 -16.24 -11.34 -2.62
C SER A 103 -16.97 -9.99 -2.69
N GLN A 104 -16.23 -8.88 -2.67
CA GLN A 104 -16.81 -7.55 -2.78
C GLN A 104 -17.41 -7.31 -4.17
N ALA A 105 -16.74 -7.77 -5.22
CA ALA A 105 -17.24 -7.65 -6.60
C ALA A 105 -18.57 -8.38 -6.78
N LYS A 106 -18.69 -9.59 -6.23
CA LYS A 106 -19.95 -10.36 -6.26
C LYS A 106 -21.10 -9.59 -5.59
N LYS A 107 -20.81 -8.98 -4.43
CA LYS A 107 -21.81 -8.13 -3.74
C LYS A 107 -22.23 -6.94 -4.60
N GLU A 108 -21.29 -6.30 -5.27
CA GLU A 108 -21.57 -5.13 -6.11
C GLU A 108 -22.31 -5.50 -7.38
N VAL A 109 -22.05 -6.65 -7.98
CA VAL A 109 -22.85 -7.19 -9.09
C VAL A 109 -24.29 -7.41 -8.64
N ASN A 110 -24.48 -8.05 -7.49
CA ASN A 110 -25.81 -8.32 -6.94
C ASN A 110 -26.60 -7.04 -6.62
N ARG A 111 -25.91 -5.96 -6.31
CA ARG A 111 -26.49 -4.64 -6.04
C ARG A 111 -26.59 -3.77 -7.29
N HIS A 112 -26.23 -4.27 -8.45
CA HIS A 112 -26.19 -3.55 -9.73
C HIS A 112 -25.27 -2.32 -9.73
N LEU A 113 -24.22 -2.34 -8.91
CA LEU A 113 -23.19 -1.29 -8.86
C LEU A 113 -22.13 -1.47 -9.94
N ILE A 114 -21.82 -2.72 -10.27
CA ILE A 114 -20.95 -3.08 -11.40
C ILE A 114 -21.62 -4.16 -12.23
N THR A 115 -21.15 -4.33 -13.47
CA THR A 115 -21.62 -5.39 -14.36
C THR A 115 -20.85 -6.68 -14.13
N GLU A 116 -21.40 -7.78 -14.62
CA GLU A 116 -20.71 -9.07 -14.59
C GLU A 116 -19.40 -9.04 -15.41
N THR A 117 -19.38 -8.28 -16.50
CA THR A 117 -18.18 -8.07 -17.30
C THR A 117 -17.10 -7.36 -16.50
N GLU A 118 -17.47 -6.32 -15.73
CA GLU A 118 -16.56 -5.57 -14.86
C GLU A 118 -16.01 -6.46 -13.73
N TRP A 119 -16.86 -7.30 -13.15
CA TRP A 119 -16.42 -8.31 -12.18
C TRP A 119 -15.37 -9.24 -12.76
N ARG A 120 -15.58 -9.72 -13.98
CA ARG A 120 -14.62 -10.61 -14.66
C ARG A 120 -13.28 -9.91 -14.92
N ILE A 121 -13.30 -8.63 -15.24
CA ILE A 121 -12.08 -7.82 -15.40
C ILE A 121 -11.28 -7.82 -14.09
N LEU A 122 -11.93 -7.59 -12.95
CA LEU A 122 -11.28 -7.61 -11.64
C LEU A 122 -10.68 -8.98 -11.33
N ILE A 123 -11.42 -10.06 -11.55
CA ILE A 123 -10.92 -11.42 -11.29
C ILE A 123 -9.71 -11.74 -12.15
N ARG A 124 -9.75 -11.39 -13.44
CA ARG A 124 -8.65 -11.67 -14.37
C ARG A 124 -7.42 -10.84 -14.06
N ARG A 125 -7.61 -9.57 -13.68
CA ARG A 125 -6.48 -8.71 -13.32
C ARG A 125 -5.76 -9.20 -12.06
N TYR A 126 -6.50 -9.58 -11.02
CA TYR A 126 -5.93 -10.03 -9.75
C TYR A 126 -5.76 -11.54 -9.69
N GLU A 127 -6.03 -12.24 -10.78
CA GLU A 127 -5.86 -13.70 -10.92
C GLU A 127 -6.46 -14.49 -9.76
N VAL A 128 -7.67 -14.11 -9.39
CA VAL A 128 -8.40 -14.85 -8.35
C VAL A 128 -8.77 -16.22 -8.89
N LEU A 129 -8.31 -17.23 -8.21
CA LEU A 129 -8.59 -18.62 -8.58
C LEU A 129 -9.84 -19.16 -7.91
#